data_4eca2399c1c90fcd7971a645993085fc
#
_entry.id   4eca2399c1c90fcd7971a645993085fc
#
_cell.length_a   1.000
_cell.length_b   1.000
_cell.length_c   1.000
_cell.angle_alpha   90.00
_cell.angle_beta   90.00
_cell.angle_gamma   90.00
#
_symmetry.space_group_name_H-M   'P 1'
#
loop_
_entity.id
_entity.type
_entity.pdbx_description
1 polymer ?
#
loop_
_entity_poly.entity_id
_entity_poly.type
_entity_poly.pdbx_seq_one_letter_code
_entity_poly.pdbx_strand_id
1 'polypeptide(L)'
;MTELILYTEQYFAATLRRIEAFWGFHSGLVGREDEAEQIKSGEESPVLDDLRRWTAEDHRLYVILQDGQDVGFVHLYRAGPIVMELADIFVDKERRGQGIATRAIALAEQKAKEEPGVEAMVLQVVTRNEDALRLYHCLGYDTMSMVTLRKEFYENRRDRKADFLGMTFHI
;
A
#
# COMPACT_ATOMS: atom_id res chain seq x y z
N MET A 1 -19.95 -5.91 7.44
CA MET A 1 -19.92 -5.10 6.21
C MET A 1 -18.62 -4.30 6.17
N THR A 2 -17.94 -4.21 5.02
CA THR A 2 -16.70 -3.43 4.88
C THR A 2 -17.04 -2.04 4.34
N GLU A 3 -16.46 -1.00 4.93
CA GLU A 3 -16.68 0.41 4.55
C GLU A 3 -15.34 1.15 4.51
N LEU A 4 -15.24 2.18 3.66
CA LEU A 4 -14.16 3.15 3.67
C LEU A 4 -14.70 4.50 4.14
N ILE A 5 -14.16 4.99 5.22
CA ILE A 5 -14.45 6.34 5.73
C ILE A 5 -13.20 7.21 5.63
N LEU A 6 -13.37 8.47 5.27
CA LEU A 6 -12.24 9.41 5.23
C LEU A 6 -11.64 9.50 6.64
N TYR A 7 -10.30 9.51 6.69
CA TYR A 7 -9.58 9.65 7.96
C TYR A 7 -10.00 10.92 8.71
N THR A 8 -10.13 10.78 10.02
CA THR A 8 -10.33 11.88 10.97
C THR A 8 -9.47 11.64 12.21
N GLU A 9 -9.23 12.70 13.00
CA GLU A 9 -8.37 12.66 14.19
C GLU A 9 -8.79 11.62 15.25
N GLN A 10 -10.06 11.19 15.28
CA GLN A 10 -10.50 10.11 16.17
C GLN A 10 -9.77 8.78 15.93
N TYR A 11 -9.23 8.56 14.72
CA TYR A 11 -8.47 7.36 14.34
C TYR A 11 -6.95 7.55 14.41
N PHE A 12 -6.47 8.72 14.88
CA PHE A 12 -5.05 9.07 14.89
C PHE A 12 -4.16 7.97 15.47
N ALA A 13 -4.38 7.59 16.72
CA ALA A 13 -3.53 6.62 17.41
C ALA A 13 -3.56 5.21 16.76
N ALA A 14 -4.73 4.79 16.25
CA ALA A 14 -4.87 3.52 15.57
C ALA A 14 -4.17 3.53 14.20
N THR A 15 -4.31 4.63 13.45
CA THR A 15 -3.69 4.79 12.13
C THR A 15 -2.17 4.84 12.23
N LEU A 16 -1.61 5.59 13.18
CA LEU A 16 -0.15 5.62 13.40
C LEU A 16 0.43 4.23 13.65
N ARG A 17 -0.18 3.45 14.57
CA ARG A 17 0.28 2.07 14.82
C ARG A 17 0.22 1.19 13.57
N ARG A 18 -0.78 1.39 12.71
CA ARG A 18 -0.90 0.63 11.47
C ARG A 18 0.11 1.05 10.41
N ILE A 19 0.43 2.33 10.30
CA ILE A 19 1.49 2.80 9.41
C ILE A 19 2.84 2.23 9.85
N GLU A 20 3.13 2.22 11.15
CA GLU A 20 4.32 1.58 11.70
C GLU A 20 4.38 0.07 11.38
N ALA A 21 3.28 -0.65 11.60
CA ALA A 21 3.18 -2.07 11.27
C ALA A 21 3.27 -2.34 9.76
N PHE A 22 2.74 -1.46 8.92
CA PHE A 22 2.85 -1.51 7.46
C PHE A 22 4.31 -1.40 7.03
N TRP A 23 5.05 -0.42 7.54
CA TRP A 23 6.45 -0.25 7.19
C TRP A 23 7.32 -1.39 7.69
N GLY A 24 7.06 -1.91 8.89
CA GLY A 24 7.74 -3.10 9.40
C GLY A 24 7.53 -4.32 8.48
N PHE A 25 6.31 -4.54 8.02
CA PHE A 25 6.01 -5.59 7.04
C PHE A 25 6.71 -5.35 5.69
N HIS A 26 6.68 -4.12 5.19
CA HIS A 26 7.31 -3.75 3.92
C HIS A 26 8.84 -3.91 3.96
N SER A 27 9.49 -3.50 5.05
CA SER A 27 10.94 -3.66 5.25
C SER A 27 11.36 -5.12 5.20
N GLY A 28 10.57 -6.03 5.79
CA GLY A 28 10.78 -7.47 5.68
C GLY A 28 10.70 -7.99 4.23
N LEU A 29 9.78 -7.47 3.42
CA LEU A 29 9.67 -7.85 2.00
C LEU A 29 10.88 -7.43 1.16
N VAL A 30 11.51 -6.30 1.49
CA VAL A 30 12.68 -5.78 0.76
C VAL A 30 14.03 -6.20 1.36
N GLY A 31 14.03 -7.03 2.43
CA GLY A 31 15.23 -7.51 3.09
C GLY A 31 15.98 -6.44 3.90
N ARG A 32 15.24 -5.52 4.52
CA ARG A 32 15.76 -4.41 5.34
C ARG A 32 15.17 -4.45 6.76
N GLU A 33 15.15 -5.63 7.35
CA GLU A 33 14.58 -5.85 8.70
C GLU A 33 15.30 -5.03 9.77
N ASP A 34 16.59 -4.76 9.59
CA ASP A 34 17.41 -3.89 10.41
C ASP A 34 16.96 -2.41 10.37
N GLU A 35 16.35 -1.95 9.28
CA GLU A 35 15.78 -0.60 9.17
C GLU A 35 14.42 -0.49 9.85
N ALA A 36 13.67 -1.58 9.99
CA ALA A 36 12.39 -1.60 10.69
C ALA A 36 12.50 -1.22 12.17
N GLU A 37 13.63 -1.51 12.83
CA GLU A 37 13.91 -1.09 14.21
C GLU A 37 14.12 0.41 14.36
N GLN A 38 14.41 1.12 13.27
CA GLN A 38 14.62 2.58 13.29
C GLN A 38 13.33 3.37 13.09
N ILE A 39 12.23 2.70 12.70
CA ILE A 39 10.91 3.31 12.57
C ILE A 39 10.32 3.47 13.98
N LYS A 40 10.76 4.47 14.73
CA LYS A 40 10.27 4.75 16.09
C LYS A 40 9.14 5.77 16.06
N SER A 41 8.10 5.51 16.84
CA SER A 41 7.05 6.46 17.14
C SER A 41 7.59 7.58 18.06
N GLY A 42 7.44 8.83 17.64
CA GLY A 42 7.84 10.03 18.40
C GLY A 42 7.48 11.30 17.65
N GLU A 43 7.70 12.47 18.24
CA GLU A 43 7.36 13.77 17.60
C GLU A 43 8.10 14.05 16.28
N GLU A 44 9.25 13.40 16.05
CA GLU A 44 10.03 13.42 14.80
C GLU A 44 9.97 12.07 14.06
N SER A 45 8.89 11.32 14.21
CA SER A 45 8.75 10.00 13.62
C SER A 45 8.47 10.08 12.11
N PRO A 46 9.17 9.30 11.27
CA PRO A 46 8.83 9.16 9.85
C PRO A 46 7.36 8.75 9.62
N VAL A 47 6.79 7.99 10.55
CA VAL A 47 5.39 7.56 10.52
C VAL A 47 4.42 8.73 10.65
N LEU A 48 4.76 9.72 11.50
CA LEU A 48 3.95 10.93 11.66
C LEU A 48 4.05 11.83 10.41
N ASP A 49 5.21 11.90 9.80
CA ASP A 49 5.41 12.66 8.56
C ASP A 49 4.64 12.00 7.39
N ASP A 50 4.59 10.68 7.35
CA ASP A 50 3.74 9.95 6.38
C ASP A 50 2.27 10.27 6.61
N LEU A 51 1.77 10.20 7.85
CA LEU A 51 0.38 10.53 8.15
C LEU A 51 0.03 11.97 7.72
N ARG A 52 0.90 12.93 8.01
CA ARG A 52 0.74 14.33 7.58
C ARG A 52 0.66 14.44 6.05
N ARG A 53 1.56 13.76 5.34
CA ARG A 53 1.60 13.73 3.88
C ARG A 53 0.36 13.06 3.30
N TRP A 54 -0.06 11.92 3.85
CA TRP A 54 -1.20 11.14 3.34
C TRP A 54 -2.56 11.80 3.61
N THR A 55 -2.58 12.84 4.45
CA THR A 55 -3.75 13.69 4.69
C THR A 55 -3.69 15.04 3.97
N ALA A 56 -2.67 15.29 3.13
CA ALA A 56 -2.52 16.51 2.32
C ALA A 56 -3.48 16.51 1.11
N GLU A 57 -3.52 17.62 0.37
CA GLU A 57 -4.55 17.94 -0.64
C GLU A 57 -4.70 16.89 -1.76
N ASP A 58 -3.58 16.39 -2.31
CA ASP A 58 -3.60 15.40 -3.41
C ASP A 58 -3.73 13.95 -2.93
N HIS A 59 -3.86 13.76 -1.62
CA HIS A 59 -3.95 12.46 -0.98
C HIS A 59 -5.34 12.24 -0.37
N ARG A 60 -5.72 10.98 -0.26
CA ARG A 60 -6.96 10.53 0.39
C ARG A 60 -6.64 9.33 1.28
N LEU A 61 -6.58 9.55 2.57
CA LEU A 61 -6.42 8.48 3.55
C LEU A 61 -7.80 8.04 4.05
N TYR A 62 -8.10 6.76 3.86
CA TYR A 62 -9.33 6.15 4.34
C TYR A 62 -9.03 5.13 5.43
N VAL A 63 -9.88 5.09 6.44
CA VAL A 63 -9.92 4.01 7.43
C VAL A 63 -10.84 2.91 6.91
N ILE A 64 -10.38 1.67 6.99
CA ILE A 64 -11.20 0.49 6.68
C ILE A 64 -11.99 0.13 7.94
N LEU A 65 -13.31 0.19 7.85
CA LEU A 65 -14.18 -0.37 8.87
C LEU A 65 -14.67 -1.75 8.43
N GLN A 66 -14.67 -2.69 9.36
CA GLN A 66 -15.34 -3.98 9.21
C GLN A 66 -16.33 -4.15 10.37
N ASP A 67 -17.61 -4.16 10.05
CA ASP A 67 -18.70 -4.24 11.03
C ASP A 67 -18.58 -3.17 12.15
N GLY A 68 -18.24 -1.94 11.75
CA GLY A 68 -18.07 -0.78 12.62
C GLY A 68 -16.75 -0.71 13.39
N GLN A 69 -15.86 -1.71 13.24
CA GLN A 69 -14.52 -1.71 13.84
C GLN A 69 -13.48 -1.27 12.82
N ASP A 70 -12.58 -0.39 13.21
CA ASP A 70 -11.44 0.02 12.41
C ASP A 70 -10.40 -1.11 12.36
N VAL A 71 -10.08 -1.59 11.15
CA VAL A 71 -9.25 -2.79 10.93
C VAL A 71 -8.12 -2.58 9.91
N GLY A 72 -7.95 -1.36 9.43
CA GLY A 72 -6.93 -1.09 8.40
C GLY A 72 -7.04 0.31 7.84
N PHE A 73 -6.27 0.56 6.78
CA PHE A 73 -6.34 1.80 6.01
C PHE A 73 -6.15 1.56 4.51
N VAL A 74 -6.60 2.52 3.72
CA VAL A 74 -6.31 2.67 2.28
C VAL A 74 -5.83 4.09 2.07
N HIS A 75 -4.72 4.23 1.36
CA HIS A 75 -4.18 5.51 0.95
C HIS A 75 -4.23 5.61 -0.58
N LEU A 76 -4.95 6.61 -1.07
CA LEU A 76 -5.01 6.98 -2.48
C LEU A 76 -4.23 8.28 -2.70
N TYR A 77 -3.58 8.36 -3.84
CA TYR A 77 -2.81 9.52 -4.26
C TYR A 77 -3.13 9.86 -5.72
N ARG A 78 -3.30 11.15 -6.03
CA ARG A 78 -3.51 11.59 -7.41
C ARG A 78 -2.16 11.67 -8.13
N ALA A 79 -1.80 10.60 -8.85
CA ALA A 79 -0.51 10.47 -9.53
C ALA A 79 -0.42 11.26 -10.86
N GLY A 80 -1.53 11.82 -11.33
CA GLY A 80 -1.58 12.59 -12.57
C GLY A 80 -2.99 13.07 -12.90
N PRO A 81 -3.19 13.74 -14.04
CA PRO A 81 -4.48 14.32 -14.40
C PRO A 81 -5.59 13.27 -14.56
N ILE A 82 -5.24 12.07 -15.02
CA ILE A 82 -6.19 10.99 -15.33
C ILE A 82 -5.95 9.72 -14.50
N VAL A 83 -4.99 9.73 -13.55
CA VAL A 83 -4.57 8.52 -12.83
C VAL A 83 -4.63 8.74 -11.33
N MET A 84 -5.31 7.83 -10.63
CA MET A 84 -5.18 7.65 -9.18
C MET A 84 -4.24 6.48 -8.89
N GLU A 85 -3.44 6.58 -7.84
CA GLU A 85 -2.63 5.48 -7.33
C GLU A 85 -3.22 4.95 -6.03
N LEU A 86 -3.42 3.64 -5.96
CA LEU A 86 -3.55 2.93 -4.70
C LEU A 86 -2.13 2.78 -4.14
N ALA A 87 -1.71 3.81 -3.40
CA ALA A 87 -0.34 3.89 -2.91
C ALA A 87 -0.08 2.87 -1.80
N ASP A 88 -0.99 2.80 -0.84
CA ASP A 88 -0.84 1.90 0.29
C ASP A 88 -2.18 1.30 0.71
N ILE A 89 -2.15 0.03 1.11
CA ILE A 89 -3.26 -0.66 1.76
C ILE A 89 -2.73 -1.57 2.86
N PHE A 90 -3.35 -1.51 4.01
CA PHE A 90 -3.02 -2.36 5.14
C PHE A 90 -4.28 -2.85 5.85
N VAL A 91 -4.30 -4.15 6.17
CA VAL A 91 -5.32 -4.79 7.00
C VAL A 91 -4.62 -5.46 8.16
N ASP A 92 -5.13 -5.26 9.37
CA ASP A 92 -4.61 -5.86 10.60
C ASP A 92 -4.43 -7.37 10.42
N LYS A 93 -3.29 -7.90 10.90
CA LYS A 93 -2.87 -9.28 10.64
C LYS A 93 -3.96 -10.30 11.01
N GLU A 94 -4.63 -10.08 12.13
CA GLU A 94 -5.68 -10.96 12.69
C GLU A 94 -6.99 -10.91 11.87
N ARG A 95 -7.10 -9.94 10.97
CA ARG A 95 -8.26 -9.73 10.10
C ARG A 95 -8.02 -10.14 8.65
N ARG A 96 -6.82 -10.61 8.32
CA ARG A 96 -6.48 -11.08 6.96
C ARG A 96 -7.19 -12.40 6.62
N GLY A 97 -7.23 -12.74 5.33
CA GLY A 97 -7.88 -13.95 4.84
C GLY A 97 -9.43 -13.90 4.84
N GLN A 98 -10.04 -12.77 5.24
CA GLN A 98 -11.49 -12.59 5.31
C GLN A 98 -12.08 -11.80 4.13
N GLY A 99 -11.28 -11.57 3.08
CA GLY A 99 -11.69 -10.79 1.91
C GLY A 99 -11.84 -9.28 2.16
N ILE A 100 -11.36 -8.76 3.30
CA ILE A 100 -11.48 -7.33 3.64
C ILE A 100 -10.70 -6.47 2.64
N ALA A 101 -9.46 -6.84 2.32
CA ALA A 101 -8.64 -6.11 1.35
C ALA A 101 -9.32 -6.05 -0.03
N THR A 102 -9.86 -7.17 -0.51
CA THR A 102 -10.63 -7.25 -1.77
C THR A 102 -11.77 -6.24 -1.80
N ARG A 103 -12.57 -6.19 -0.74
CA ARG A 103 -13.70 -5.26 -0.66
C ARG A 103 -13.25 -3.81 -0.51
N ALA A 104 -12.19 -3.57 0.28
CA ALA A 104 -11.63 -2.24 0.45
C ALA A 104 -11.07 -1.67 -0.86
N ILE A 105 -10.38 -2.50 -1.67
CA ILE A 105 -9.89 -2.11 -3.00
C ILE A 105 -11.05 -1.77 -3.93
N ALA A 106 -12.10 -2.59 -3.99
CA ALA A 106 -13.27 -2.31 -4.81
C ALA A 106 -13.96 -0.98 -4.42
N LEU A 107 -14.04 -0.67 -3.12
CA LEU A 107 -14.55 0.62 -2.65
C LEU A 107 -13.60 1.77 -3.00
N ALA A 108 -12.28 1.56 -2.91
CA ALA A 108 -11.28 2.55 -3.32
C ALA A 108 -11.35 2.85 -4.82
N GLU A 109 -11.56 1.84 -5.67
CA GLU A 109 -11.80 2.01 -7.10
C GLU A 109 -13.06 2.84 -7.39
N GLN A 110 -14.13 2.64 -6.62
CA GLN A 110 -15.33 3.47 -6.73
C GLN A 110 -15.03 4.92 -6.38
N LYS A 111 -14.28 5.16 -5.29
CA LYS A 111 -13.84 6.50 -4.89
C LYS A 111 -12.95 7.16 -5.96
N ALA A 112 -12.03 6.41 -6.54
CA ALA A 112 -11.18 6.91 -7.63
C ALA A 112 -12.00 7.30 -8.87
N LYS A 113 -13.03 6.53 -9.22
CA LYS A 113 -13.93 6.83 -10.35
C LYS A 113 -14.81 8.06 -10.11
N GLU A 114 -15.06 8.42 -8.86
CA GLU A 114 -15.80 9.64 -8.49
C GLU A 114 -14.94 10.91 -8.66
N GLU A 115 -13.61 10.79 -8.73
CA GLU A 115 -12.69 11.93 -8.91
C GLU A 115 -12.72 12.42 -10.36
N PRO A 116 -12.87 13.72 -10.59
CA PRO A 116 -12.98 14.29 -11.94
C PRO A 116 -11.77 13.96 -12.82
N GLY A 117 -12.02 13.43 -14.01
CA GLY A 117 -11.01 13.15 -15.03
C GLY A 117 -10.18 11.89 -14.78
N VAL A 118 -10.44 11.13 -13.73
CA VAL A 118 -9.72 9.85 -13.49
C VAL A 118 -10.26 8.77 -14.42
N GLU A 119 -9.35 8.17 -15.18
CA GLU A 119 -9.63 7.11 -16.14
C GLU A 119 -9.01 5.77 -15.73
N ALA A 120 -7.99 5.80 -14.87
CA ALA A 120 -7.28 4.60 -14.43
C ALA A 120 -6.85 4.67 -12.97
N MET A 121 -6.73 3.51 -12.35
CA MET A 121 -6.09 3.33 -11.07
C MET A 121 -4.87 2.45 -11.24
N VAL A 122 -3.74 2.87 -10.69
CA VAL A 122 -2.47 2.14 -10.71
C VAL A 122 -2.06 1.77 -9.29
N LEU A 123 -1.15 0.84 -9.16
CA LEU A 123 -0.50 0.50 -7.89
C LEU A 123 0.93 0.01 -8.15
N GLN A 124 1.75 0.10 -7.12
CA GLN A 124 3.08 -0.48 -7.11
C GLN A 124 3.13 -1.61 -6.10
N VAL A 125 3.75 -2.71 -6.47
CA VAL A 125 3.87 -3.89 -5.60
C VAL A 125 5.27 -4.45 -5.64
N VAL A 126 5.81 -4.77 -4.46
CA VAL A 126 7.11 -5.45 -4.35
C VAL A 126 7.00 -6.85 -4.94
N THR A 127 7.91 -7.22 -5.82
CA THR A 127 7.90 -8.51 -6.54
C THR A 127 7.86 -9.74 -5.62
N ARG A 128 8.41 -9.63 -4.41
CA ARG A 128 8.35 -10.70 -3.39
C ARG A 128 6.98 -10.83 -2.70
N ASN A 129 6.10 -9.85 -2.84
CA ASN A 129 4.75 -9.89 -2.29
C ASN A 129 3.80 -10.61 -3.24
N GLU A 130 4.05 -11.93 -3.42
CA GLU A 130 3.29 -12.76 -4.36
C GLU A 130 1.80 -12.82 -4.03
N ASP A 131 1.44 -12.78 -2.75
CA ASP A 131 0.03 -12.81 -2.35
C ASP A 131 -0.71 -11.54 -2.77
N ALA A 132 -0.06 -10.37 -2.65
CA ALA A 132 -0.60 -9.12 -3.15
C ALA A 132 -0.66 -9.11 -4.69
N LEU A 133 0.37 -9.59 -5.38
CA LEU A 133 0.37 -9.72 -6.84
C LEU A 133 -0.81 -10.56 -7.33
N ARG A 134 -1.05 -11.74 -6.71
CA ARG A 134 -2.18 -12.60 -7.05
C ARG A 134 -3.52 -11.92 -6.78
N LEU A 135 -3.65 -11.22 -5.64
CA LEU A 135 -4.85 -10.47 -5.30
C LEU A 135 -5.16 -9.41 -6.35
N TYR A 136 -4.18 -8.57 -6.68
CA TYR A 136 -4.36 -7.49 -7.66
C TYR A 136 -4.68 -8.04 -9.06
N HIS A 137 -3.99 -9.09 -9.49
CA HIS A 137 -4.30 -9.74 -10.77
C HIS A 137 -5.73 -10.29 -10.80
N CYS A 138 -6.20 -10.93 -9.72
CA CYS A 138 -7.59 -11.39 -9.61
C CYS A 138 -8.62 -10.25 -9.61
N LEU A 139 -8.21 -9.03 -9.26
CA LEU A 139 -9.05 -7.82 -9.29
C LEU A 139 -8.99 -7.09 -10.63
N GLY A 140 -8.23 -7.59 -11.61
CA GLY A 140 -8.16 -7.03 -12.96
C GLY A 140 -6.99 -6.06 -13.17
N TYR A 141 -6.04 -5.96 -12.24
CA TYR A 141 -4.78 -5.24 -12.46
C TYR A 141 -3.83 -6.13 -13.28
N ASP A 142 -4.12 -6.29 -14.56
CA ASP A 142 -3.44 -7.18 -15.50
C ASP A 142 -2.58 -6.43 -16.54
N THR A 143 -2.59 -5.11 -16.50
CA THR A 143 -1.82 -4.24 -17.38
C THR A 143 -0.56 -3.75 -16.68
N MET A 144 0.61 -4.13 -17.19
CA MET A 144 1.89 -3.63 -16.72
C MET A 144 2.23 -2.33 -17.47
N SER A 145 2.17 -1.20 -16.78
CA SER A 145 2.44 0.12 -17.37
C SER A 145 3.90 0.54 -17.23
N MET A 146 4.59 0.10 -16.18
CA MET A 146 5.96 0.50 -15.88
C MET A 146 6.72 -0.61 -15.13
N VAL A 147 8.02 -0.69 -15.35
CA VAL A 147 8.93 -1.59 -14.64
C VAL A 147 10.05 -0.78 -14.04
N THR A 148 10.29 -0.91 -12.74
CA THR A 148 11.43 -0.28 -12.06
C THR A 148 12.58 -1.27 -12.01
N LEU A 149 13.72 -0.89 -12.60
CA LEU A 149 14.97 -1.66 -12.54
C LEU A 149 15.92 -1.03 -11.53
N ARG A 150 16.61 -1.89 -10.76
CA ARG A 150 17.58 -1.49 -9.76
C ARG A 150 18.93 -2.16 -10.03
N LYS A 151 20.01 -1.41 -9.91
CA LYS A 151 21.39 -1.93 -9.94
C LYS A 151 21.99 -1.79 -8.54
N GLU A 152 22.36 -2.91 -7.94
CA GLU A 152 23.10 -2.89 -6.67
C GLU A 152 24.57 -2.53 -6.97
N PHE A 153 25.13 -1.60 -6.17
CA PHE A 153 26.55 -1.22 -6.26
C PHE A 153 27.43 -2.01 -5.30
N TYR A 154 26.80 -2.75 -4.38
CA TYR A 154 27.45 -3.58 -3.38
C TYR A 154 26.87 -5.00 -3.45
N GLU A 155 26.97 -5.76 -2.39
CA GLU A 155 26.44 -7.12 -2.33
C GLU A 155 24.92 -7.13 -2.58
N ASN A 156 24.48 -7.96 -3.53
CA ASN A 156 23.06 -8.13 -3.80
C ASN A 156 22.44 -9.08 -2.78
N ARG A 157 21.61 -8.54 -1.91
CA ARG A 157 20.86 -9.31 -0.89
C ARG A 157 19.62 -10.01 -1.44
N ARG A 158 19.33 -9.86 -2.74
CA ARG A 158 18.17 -10.49 -3.38
C ARG A 158 18.57 -11.88 -3.88
N ASP A 159 18.04 -12.89 -3.22
CA ASP A 159 18.39 -14.31 -3.42
C ASP A 159 17.44 -15.04 -4.38
N ARG A 160 16.27 -14.46 -4.66
CA ARG A 160 15.27 -15.03 -5.56
C ARG A 160 15.43 -14.48 -6.97
N LYS A 161 14.95 -15.26 -7.96
CA LYS A 161 15.02 -14.91 -9.38
C LYS A 161 13.66 -15.08 -10.03
N ALA A 162 13.36 -14.24 -11.00
CA ALA A 162 12.18 -14.34 -11.86
C ALA A 162 12.57 -14.04 -13.31
N ASP A 163 11.94 -14.74 -14.24
CA ASP A 163 12.09 -14.50 -15.67
C ASP A 163 11.00 -13.54 -16.17
N PHE A 164 11.43 -12.52 -16.88
CA PHE A 164 10.54 -11.54 -17.50
C PHE A 164 11.06 -11.16 -18.87
N LEU A 165 10.23 -11.30 -19.90
CA LEU A 165 10.58 -11.05 -21.31
C LEU A 165 11.84 -11.79 -21.76
N GLY A 166 12.06 -13.02 -21.31
CA GLY A 166 13.23 -13.82 -21.64
C GLY A 166 14.54 -13.40 -20.94
N MET A 167 14.46 -12.52 -19.96
CA MET A 167 15.58 -12.08 -19.13
C MET A 167 15.36 -12.48 -17.69
N THR A 168 16.41 -12.91 -16.98
CA THR A 168 16.36 -13.29 -15.58
C THR A 168 16.72 -12.09 -14.69
N PHE A 169 15.85 -11.74 -13.75
CA PHE A 169 16.06 -10.67 -12.77
C PHE A 169 16.14 -11.23 -11.36
N HIS A 170 16.92 -10.58 -10.52
CA HIS A 170 16.87 -10.79 -9.07
C HIS A 170 15.69 -10.01 -8.47
N ILE A 171 14.94 -10.70 -7.61
CA ILE A 171 13.73 -10.15 -6.96
C ILE A 171 13.74 -10.30 -5.44
#